data_07f49a263089fdb7b29de63571d260c0
#
_entry.id   07f49a263089fdb7b29de63571d260c0
#
_cell.length_a   1.000
_cell.length_b   1.000
_cell.length_c   1.000
_cell.angle_alpha   90.00
_cell.angle_beta   90.00
_cell.angle_gamma   90.00
#
_symmetry.space_group_name_H-M   'P 1'
#
loop_
_entity.id
_entity.type
_entity.pdbx_description
1 polymer ?
#
loop_
_entity_poly.entity_id
_entity_poly.type
_entity_poly.pdbx_seq_one_letter_code
_entity_poly.pdbx_strand_id
1 'polypeptide(L)'
;MTRPRRPTREELLAAAGKTVPDVIAPRLRVLFCGINPGLYSAAAGHHFARPGNRFWPALHAAGFTDRPLSPFEERDLLKRGCGITNIVGRATSSAIELSDAEYVEGRKRLAAKVRRYCPKCLAVLGLGAYRTGFGMPDAVPGRQAERIGGTRVWVLP
;
A
#
# COMPACT_ATOMS: atom_id res chain seq x y z
N MET A 1 20.19 -6.11 -18.33
CA MET A 1 18.77 -6.27 -17.93
C MET A 1 17.87 -5.55 -18.89
N THR A 2 16.96 -6.28 -19.49
CA THR A 2 15.89 -5.67 -20.29
C THR A 2 14.90 -4.95 -19.38
N ARG A 3 14.54 -3.72 -19.73
CA ARG A 3 13.46 -3.03 -19.05
C ARG A 3 12.18 -3.86 -19.20
N PRO A 4 11.40 -4.04 -18.12
CA PRO A 4 10.12 -4.70 -18.21
C PRO A 4 9.23 -3.98 -19.24
N ARG A 5 8.52 -4.76 -20.03
CA ARG A 5 7.61 -4.22 -21.02
C ARG A 5 6.47 -3.46 -20.34
N ARG A 6 6.14 -2.29 -20.86
CA ARG A 6 4.98 -1.54 -20.39
C ARG A 6 3.68 -2.26 -20.78
N PRO A 7 2.68 -2.31 -19.89
CA PRO A 7 1.37 -2.83 -20.25
C PRO A 7 0.75 -2.04 -21.39
N THR A 8 0.06 -2.73 -22.28
CA THR A 8 -0.76 -2.10 -23.32
C THR A 8 -2.03 -1.53 -22.70
N ARG A 9 -2.72 -0.66 -23.45
CA ARG A 9 -4.04 -0.14 -23.00
C ARG A 9 -5.03 -1.26 -22.73
N GLU A 10 -5.06 -2.29 -23.57
CA GLU A 10 -5.93 -3.46 -23.38
C GLU A 10 -5.60 -4.20 -22.08
N GLU A 11 -4.30 -4.40 -21.80
CA GLU A 11 -3.84 -5.03 -20.57
C GLU A 11 -4.21 -4.21 -19.34
N LEU A 12 -4.11 -2.88 -19.41
CA LEU A 12 -4.52 -1.99 -18.34
C LEU A 12 -6.02 -2.12 -18.06
N LEU A 13 -6.85 -2.07 -19.09
CA LEU A 13 -8.30 -2.21 -18.94
C LEU A 13 -8.68 -3.59 -18.41
N ALA A 14 -8.01 -4.63 -18.86
CA ALA A 14 -8.23 -6.00 -18.39
C ALA A 14 -7.78 -6.22 -16.94
N ALA A 15 -6.95 -5.35 -16.38
CA ALA A 15 -6.47 -5.45 -15.02
C ALA A 15 -7.48 -4.94 -13.97
N ALA A 16 -8.56 -4.29 -14.38
CA ALA A 16 -9.59 -3.81 -13.46
C ALA A 16 -10.12 -4.97 -12.62
N GLY A 17 -10.21 -4.76 -11.31
CA GLY A 17 -10.66 -5.77 -10.36
C GLY A 17 -9.61 -6.77 -9.93
N LYS A 18 -8.47 -6.84 -10.58
CA LYS A 18 -7.37 -7.73 -10.19
C LYS A 18 -6.69 -7.22 -8.92
N THR A 19 -5.97 -8.11 -8.25
CA THR A 19 -5.22 -7.80 -7.03
C THR A 19 -3.72 -7.88 -7.29
N VAL A 20 -2.95 -7.25 -6.40
CA VAL A 20 -1.50 -7.40 -6.34
C VAL A 20 -1.17 -8.10 -5.01
N PRO A 21 -0.41 -9.20 -5.02
CA PRO A 21 -0.04 -9.87 -3.79
C PRO A 21 0.69 -8.95 -2.82
N ASP A 22 0.37 -9.05 -1.53
CA ASP A 22 1.09 -8.30 -0.51
C ASP A 22 2.57 -8.67 -0.47
N VAL A 23 3.39 -7.70 -0.13
CA VAL A 23 4.79 -7.91 0.24
C VAL A 23 4.82 -7.85 1.77
N ILE A 24 4.75 -9.01 2.42
CA ILE A 24 4.52 -9.07 3.86
C ILE A 24 5.26 -10.25 4.50
N ALA A 25 5.70 -10.04 5.73
CA ALA A 25 6.33 -11.05 6.57
C ALA A 25 6.05 -10.70 8.03
N PRO A 26 6.21 -11.66 8.97
CA PRO A 26 6.01 -11.37 10.38
C PRO A 26 7.00 -10.32 10.92
N ARG A 27 6.54 -9.49 11.84
CA ARG A 27 7.36 -8.55 12.64
C ARG A 27 8.15 -7.53 11.83
N LEU A 28 7.57 -7.05 10.74
CA LEU A 28 8.18 -5.94 9.99
C LEU A 28 8.29 -4.70 10.87
N ARG A 29 9.30 -3.87 10.60
CA ARG A 29 9.40 -2.55 11.25
C ARG A 29 8.27 -1.64 10.79
N VAL A 30 7.99 -1.64 9.48
CA VAL A 30 6.92 -0.83 8.88
C VAL A 30 6.21 -1.63 7.80
N LEU A 31 4.89 -1.66 7.89
CA LEU A 31 4.01 -2.11 6.82
C LEU A 31 3.38 -0.88 6.19
N PHE A 32 3.73 -0.58 4.95
CA PHE A 32 3.11 0.50 4.18
C PHE A 32 1.80 0.02 3.58
N CYS A 33 0.77 0.83 3.72
CA CYS A 33 -0.57 0.50 3.26
C CYS A 33 -1.07 1.54 2.27
N GLY A 34 -1.14 1.19 0.99
CA GLY A 34 -1.76 2.02 -0.04
C GLY A 34 -3.29 1.94 0.01
N ILE A 35 -3.94 2.73 -0.81
CA ILE A 35 -5.42 2.75 -0.90
C ILE A 35 -5.89 1.47 -1.62
N ASN A 36 -5.51 1.33 -2.87
CA ASN A 36 -5.77 0.15 -3.71
C ASN A 36 -4.81 0.17 -4.90
N PRO A 37 -4.62 -0.97 -5.58
CA PRO A 37 -3.79 -0.98 -6.78
C PRO A 37 -4.39 -0.12 -7.90
N GLY A 38 -3.55 0.63 -8.60
CA GLY A 38 -3.91 1.19 -9.88
C GLY A 38 -3.90 0.11 -10.96
N LEU A 39 -4.48 0.38 -12.10
CA LEU A 39 -4.51 -0.58 -13.23
C LEU A 39 -3.12 -0.98 -13.68
N TYR A 40 -2.18 -0.03 -13.71
CA TYR A 40 -0.79 -0.33 -14.10
C TYR A 40 -0.13 -1.31 -13.14
N SER A 41 -0.29 -1.09 -11.84
CA SER A 41 0.26 -1.98 -10.82
C SER A 41 -0.34 -3.38 -10.92
N ALA A 42 -1.64 -3.49 -11.12
CA ALA A 42 -2.32 -4.77 -11.27
C ALA A 42 -1.89 -5.50 -12.54
N ALA A 43 -1.73 -4.78 -13.67
CA ALA A 43 -1.26 -5.35 -14.91
C ALA A 43 0.19 -5.82 -14.83
N ALA A 44 1.04 -5.05 -14.14
CA ALA A 44 2.46 -5.40 -13.93
C ALA A 44 2.66 -6.44 -12.83
N GLY A 45 1.70 -6.58 -11.91
CA GLY A 45 1.80 -7.50 -10.77
C GLY A 45 2.68 -7.00 -9.63
N HIS A 46 2.94 -5.71 -9.55
CA HIS A 46 3.82 -5.09 -8.55
C HIS A 46 3.23 -3.80 -8.01
N HIS A 47 3.51 -3.50 -6.74
CA HIS A 47 3.01 -2.31 -6.06
C HIS A 47 3.67 -1.04 -6.58
N PHE A 48 2.86 0.02 -6.71
CA PHE A 48 3.33 1.35 -7.12
C PHE A 48 4.17 1.31 -8.40
N ALA A 49 3.74 0.49 -9.37
CA ALA A 49 4.53 0.17 -10.55
C ALA A 49 4.48 1.22 -11.66
N ARG A 50 3.53 2.14 -11.62
CA ARG A 50 3.41 3.16 -12.66
C ARG A 50 4.68 4.01 -12.71
N PRO A 51 5.28 4.22 -13.90
CA PRO A 51 6.45 5.09 -14.03
C PRO A 51 6.17 6.48 -13.46
N GLY A 52 7.12 6.99 -12.67
CA GLY A 52 6.95 8.27 -11.97
C GLY A 52 6.22 8.19 -10.63
N ASN A 53 5.82 7.02 -10.18
CA ASN A 53 5.23 6.88 -8.85
C ASN A 53 6.23 7.33 -7.78
N ARG A 54 5.78 8.16 -6.86
CA ARG A 54 6.65 8.80 -5.87
C ARG A 54 7.03 7.90 -4.69
N PHE A 55 6.35 6.77 -4.51
CA PHE A 55 6.59 5.89 -3.36
C PHE A 55 8.04 5.45 -3.27
N TRP A 56 8.59 4.90 -4.35
CA TRP A 56 9.93 4.35 -4.35
C TRP A 56 11.02 5.39 -4.13
N PRO A 57 11.01 6.56 -4.82
CA PRO A 57 11.96 7.63 -4.53
C PRO A 57 11.83 8.18 -3.11
N ALA A 58 10.61 8.35 -2.60
CA ALA A 58 10.36 8.84 -1.25
C ALA A 58 10.90 7.88 -0.19
N LEU A 59 10.74 6.60 -0.41
CA LEU A 59 11.23 5.56 0.49
C LEU A 59 12.76 5.61 0.62
N HIS A 60 13.46 5.79 -0.49
CA HIS A 60 14.91 5.96 -0.49
C HIS A 60 15.31 7.28 0.18
N ALA A 61 14.68 8.39 -0.18
CA ALA A 61 14.97 9.70 0.39
C ALA A 61 14.76 9.73 1.91
N ALA A 62 13.79 8.98 2.41
CA ALA A 62 13.50 8.86 3.83
C ALA A 62 14.46 7.93 4.58
N GLY A 63 15.37 7.26 3.89
CA GLY A 63 16.37 6.38 4.50
C GLY A 63 15.93 4.94 4.74
N PHE A 64 14.77 4.51 4.25
CA PHE A 64 14.32 3.13 4.40
C PHE A 64 15.12 2.16 3.51
N THR A 65 15.63 2.64 2.41
CA THR A 65 16.48 1.85 1.50
C THR A 65 17.79 2.57 1.25
N ASP A 66 18.87 1.82 1.06
CA ASP A 66 20.21 2.34 0.80
C ASP A 66 20.40 2.79 -0.65
N ARG A 67 19.53 2.35 -1.54
CA ARG A 67 19.47 2.75 -2.95
C ARG A 67 18.01 2.84 -3.39
N PRO A 68 17.71 3.57 -4.47
CA PRO A 68 16.37 3.55 -5.05
C PRO A 68 16.05 2.14 -5.55
N LEU A 69 14.90 1.58 -5.13
CA LEU A 69 14.41 0.31 -5.63
C LEU A 69 13.44 0.54 -6.78
N SER A 70 13.41 -0.38 -7.72
CA SER A 70 12.35 -0.49 -8.72
C SER A 70 11.16 -1.25 -8.13
N PRO A 71 9.93 -1.03 -8.62
CA PRO A 71 8.77 -1.83 -8.21
C PRO A 71 8.98 -3.34 -8.36
N PHE A 72 9.78 -3.75 -9.34
CA PHE A 72 10.10 -5.16 -9.60
C PHE A 72 11.02 -5.77 -8.53
N GLU A 73 11.65 -4.93 -7.72
CA GLU A 73 12.48 -5.32 -6.59
C GLU A 73 11.73 -5.24 -5.25
N GLU A 74 10.40 -5.15 -5.28
CA GLU A 74 9.57 -4.91 -4.10
C GLU A 74 9.82 -5.92 -2.97
N ARG A 75 10.15 -7.16 -3.27
CA ARG A 75 10.41 -8.17 -2.25
C ARG A 75 11.70 -7.93 -1.48
N ASP A 76 12.61 -7.14 -2.01
CA ASP A 76 13.82 -6.70 -1.29
C ASP A 76 13.49 -5.89 -0.04
N LEU A 77 12.29 -5.27 0.03
CA LEU A 77 11.83 -4.55 1.20
C LEU A 77 11.79 -5.44 2.44
N LEU A 78 11.46 -6.72 2.28
CA LEU A 78 11.37 -7.65 3.41
C LEU A 78 12.69 -7.79 4.16
N LYS A 79 13.81 -7.75 3.45
CA LYS A 79 15.15 -7.79 4.04
C LYS A 79 15.46 -6.53 4.86
N ARG A 80 14.75 -5.44 4.58
CA ARG A 80 14.89 -4.15 5.26
C ARG A 80 13.83 -3.94 6.34
N GLY A 81 13.05 -4.97 6.63
CA GLY A 81 11.96 -4.89 7.62
C GLY A 81 10.77 -4.07 7.16
N CYS A 82 10.57 -3.94 5.85
CA CYS A 82 9.46 -3.19 5.27
C CYS A 82 8.58 -4.09 4.40
N GLY A 83 7.31 -3.74 4.29
CA GLY A 83 6.36 -4.44 3.43
C GLY A 83 5.31 -3.50 2.87
N ILE A 84 4.47 -4.02 2.01
CA ILE A 84 3.40 -3.27 1.34
C ILE A 84 2.12 -4.09 1.32
N THR A 85 1.02 -3.44 1.65
CA THR A 85 -0.35 -3.94 1.47
C THR A 85 -1.25 -2.80 0.99
N ASN A 86 -2.52 -3.06 0.80
CA ASN A 86 -3.53 -2.06 0.46
C ASN A 86 -4.75 -2.22 1.37
N ILE A 87 -5.51 -1.13 1.54
CA ILE A 87 -6.79 -1.17 2.26
C ILE A 87 -7.80 -1.98 1.45
N VAL A 88 -7.92 -1.66 0.15
CA VAL A 88 -8.82 -2.35 -0.78
C VAL A 88 -7.97 -3.09 -1.82
N GLY A 89 -8.29 -4.36 -2.05
CA GLY A 89 -7.48 -5.22 -2.92
C GLY A 89 -7.74 -5.03 -4.41
N ARG A 90 -8.94 -4.63 -4.81
CA ARG A 90 -9.29 -4.55 -6.23
C ARG A 90 -8.69 -3.35 -6.93
N ALA A 91 -8.13 -3.58 -8.10
CA ALA A 91 -7.55 -2.52 -8.91
C ALA A 91 -8.63 -1.67 -9.60
N THR A 92 -8.40 -0.35 -9.61
CA THR A 92 -9.25 0.62 -10.31
C THR A 92 -8.39 1.64 -11.03
N SER A 93 -8.98 2.38 -11.98
CA SER A 93 -8.29 3.47 -12.65
C SER A 93 -8.07 4.67 -11.72
N SER A 94 -8.96 4.85 -10.74
CA SER A 94 -8.87 5.91 -9.72
C SER A 94 -9.50 5.43 -8.42
N ALA A 95 -8.93 5.88 -7.29
CA ALA A 95 -9.47 5.58 -5.96
C ALA A 95 -10.89 6.12 -5.75
N ILE A 96 -11.32 7.10 -6.54
CA ILE A 96 -12.68 7.66 -6.46
C ILE A 96 -13.76 6.62 -6.83
N GLU A 97 -13.39 5.54 -7.51
CA GLU A 97 -14.30 4.45 -7.86
C GLU A 97 -14.62 3.54 -6.66
N LEU A 98 -13.89 3.69 -5.55
CA LEU A 98 -14.11 2.90 -4.34
C LEU A 98 -15.24 3.51 -3.50
N SER A 99 -16.12 2.65 -2.99
CA SER A 99 -17.20 3.09 -2.09
C SER A 99 -16.71 3.16 -0.64
N ASP A 100 -17.43 3.92 0.19
CA ASP A 100 -17.16 4.00 1.63
C ASP A 100 -17.25 2.62 2.29
N ALA A 101 -18.20 1.79 1.85
CA ALA A 101 -18.34 0.43 2.35
C ALA A 101 -17.10 -0.43 2.07
N GLU A 102 -16.45 -0.25 0.91
CA GLU A 102 -15.21 -0.96 0.58
C GLU A 102 -14.06 -0.53 1.49
N TYR A 103 -13.98 0.75 1.84
CA TYR A 103 -12.98 1.23 2.80
C TYR A 103 -13.19 0.63 4.18
N VAL A 104 -14.44 0.55 4.65
CA VAL A 104 -14.77 -0.01 5.95
C VAL A 104 -14.45 -1.51 6.01
N GLU A 105 -14.84 -2.27 4.99
CA GLU A 105 -14.50 -3.70 4.91
C GLU A 105 -13.00 -3.91 4.75
N GLY A 106 -12.33 -3.08 3.96
CA GLY A 106 -10.89 -3.13 3.79
C GLY A 106 -10.14 -2.88 5.10
N ARG A 107 -10.61 -1.94 5.90
CA ARG A 107 -10.04 -1.68 7.23
C ARG A 107 -10.16 -2.90 8.13
N LYS A 108 -11.27 -3.59 8.13
CA LYS A 108 -11.46 -4.81 8.94
C LYS A 108 -10.44 -5.90 8.53
N ARG A 109 -10.26 -6.11 7.23
CA ARG A 109 -9.27 -7.07 6.70
C ARG A 109 -7.85 -6.65 7.05
N LEU A 110 -7.56 -5.36 6.94
CA LEU A 110 -6.25 -4.79 7.29
C LEU A 110 -5.96 -5.00 8.77
N ALA A 111 -6.93 -4.73 9.65
CA ALA A 111 -6.75 -4.94 11.08
C ALA A 111 -6.46 -6.40 11.42
N ALA A 112 -7.16 -7.34 10.81
CA ALA A 112 -6.90 -8.77 10.98
C ALA A 112 -5.48 -9.16 10.51
N LYS A 113 -5.07 -8.62 9.37
CA LYS A 113 -3.72 -8.82 8.80
C LYS A 113 -2.65 -8.28 9.74
N VAL A 114 -2.83 -7.06 10.24
CA VAL A 114 -1.90 -6.43 11.18
C VAL A 114 -1.78 -7.24 12.48
N ARG A 115 -2.88 -7.74 13.00
CA ARG A 115 -2.85 -8.60 14.18
C ARG A 115 -2.13 -9.91 13.94
N ARG A 116 -2.26 -10.47 12.74
CA ARG A 116 -1.60 -11.72 12.36
C ARG A 116 -0.08 -11.55 12.23
N TYR A 117 0.34 -10.50 11.54
CA TYR A 117 1.77 -10.31 11.20
C TYR A 117 2.53 -9.42 12.19
N CYS A 118 1.85 -8.70 13.05
CA CYS A 118 2.44 -7.89 14.12
C CYS A 118 3.57 -6.95 13.68
N PRO A 119 3.38 -6.11 12.64
CA PRO A 119 4.37 -5.08 12.34
C PRO A 119 4.47 -4.10 13.51
N LYS A 120 5.63 -3.47 13.69
CA LYS A 120 5.78 -2.42 14.73
C LYS A 120 4.96 -1.19 14.37
N CYS A 121 4.96 -0.81 13.09
CA CYS A 121 4.22 0.34 12.58
C CYS A 121 3.43 -0.03 11.33
N LEU A 122 2.26 0.56 11.22
CA LEU A 122 1.46 0.58 10.00
C LEU A 122 1.46 2.03 9.48
N ALA A 123 1.91 2.26 8.27
CA ALA A 123 1.89 3.57 7.62
C ALA A 123 0.83 3.60 6.53
N VAL A 124 -0.30 4.25 6.79
CA VAL A 124 -1.39 4.38 5.84
C VAL A 124 -1.12 5.57 4.92
N LEU A 125 -1.06 5.30 3.62
CA LEU A 125 -0.73 6.28 2.58
C LEU A 125 -2.02 6.85 1.99
N GLY A 126 -2.68 7.74 2.71
CA GLY A 126 -3.91 8.36 2.25
C GLY A 126 -4.81 8.79 3.41
N LEU A 127 -4.86 10.09 3.63
CA LEU A 127 -5.63 10.65 4.73
C LEU A 127 -7.14 10.42 4.56
N GLY A 128 -7.66 10.64 3.34
CA GLY A 128 -9.08 10.45 3.07
C GLY A 128 -9.53 8.99 3.25
N ALA A 129 -8.71 8.05 2.76
CA ALA A 129 -8.98 6.63 2.92
C ALA A 129 -8.97 6.22 4.40
N TYR A 130 -8.03 6.76 5.17
CA TYR A 130 -7.98 6.51 6.61
C TYR A 130 -9.22 7.06 7.32
N ARG A 131 -9.58 8.30 7.05
CA ARG A 131 -10.77 8.93 7.65
C ARG A 131 -12.03 8.12 7.42
N THR A 132 -12.23 7.68 6.19
CA THR A 132 -13.43 6.90 5.82
C THR A 132 -13.37 5.48 6.39
N GLY A 133 -12.28 4.77 6.16
CA GLY A 133 -12.16 3.36 6.54
C GLY A 133 -12.12 3.14 8.04
N PHE A 134 -11.47 4.03 8.77
CA PHE A 134 -11.28 3.93 10.21
C PHE A 134 -12.34 4.72 11.02
N GLY A 135 -13.24 5.41 10.34
CA GLY A 135 -14.28 6.20 11.03
C GLY A 135 -13.72 7.36 11.84
N MET A 136 -12.65 8.00 11.34
CA MET A 136 -11.94 9.08 12.01
C MET A 136 -11.96 10.36 11.15
N PRO A 137 -13.12 11.03 11.03
CA PRO A 137 -13.27 12.15 10.08
C PRO A 137 -12.35 13.34 10.37
N ASP A 138 -11.90 13.49 11.61
CA ASP A 138 -11.07 14.61 12.03
C ASP A 138 -9.57 14.25 12.10
N ALA A 139 -9.19 13.05 11.65
CA ALA A 139 -7.79 12.62 11.67
C ALA A 139 -6.92 13.58 10.86
N VAL A 140 -5.71 13.82 11.37
CA VAL A 140 -4.67 14.60 10.69
C VAL A 140 -3.47 13.71 10.41
N PRO A 141 -2.61 14.07 9.43
CA PRO A 141 -1.40 13.30 9.16
C PRO A 141 -0.51 13.18 10.40
N GLY A 142 0.22 12.08 10.47
CA GLY A 142 1.15 11.79 11.55
C GLY A 142 0.70 10.57 12.36
N ARG A 143 1.28 10.45 13.55
CA ARG A 143 0.98 9.34 14.45
C ARG A 143 -0.44 9.47 15.00
N GLN A 144 -1.19 8.38 14.93
CA GLN A 144 -2.53 8.33 15.47
C GLN A 144 -2.51 7.83 16.92
N ALA A 145 -3.49 8.27 17.72
CA ALA A 145 -3.64 7.82 19.10
C ALA A 145 -4.02 6.34 19.18
N GLU A 146 -4.80 5.87 18.21
CA GLU A 146 -5.24 4.47 18.13
C GLU A 146 -4.11 3.55 17.67
N ARG A 147 -4.16 2.32 18.15
CA ARG A 147 -3.29 1.23 17.72
C ARG A 147 -4.14 0.07 17.22
N ILE A 148 -3.54 -0.82 16.43
CA ILE A 148 -4.13 -2.10 16.09
C ILE A 148 -3.31 -3.17 16.81
N GLY A 149 -3.87 -3.73 17.89
CA GLY A 149 -3.08 -4.56 18.79
C GLY A 149 -1.90 -3.76 19.32
N GLY A 150 -0.68 -4.28 19.20
CA GLY A 150 0.55 -3.55 19.56
C GLY A 150 1.12 -2.66 18.47
N THR A 151 0.51 -2.64 17.29
CA THR A 151 1.01 -1.89 16.13
C THR A 151 0.63 -0.43 16.21
N ARG A 152 1.61 0.46 16.10
CA ARG A 152 1.39 1.90 15.98
C ARG A 152 0.90 2.24 14.59
N VAL A 153 -0.05 3.17 14.51
CA VAL A 153 -0.62 3.61 13.23
C VAL A 153 -0.16 5.03 12.92
N TRP A 154 0.37 5.20 11.71
CA TRP A 154 0.75 6.49 11.13
C TRP A 154 -0.07 6.72 9.88
N VAL A 155 -0.46 7.96 9.65
CA VAL A 155 -1.13 8.37 8.42
C VAL A 155 -0.27 9.39 7.71
N LEU A 156 0.00 9.14 6.44
CA LEU A 156 0.76 10.02 5.57
C LEU A 156 -0.18 10.61 4.52
N PRO A 157 0.10 11.85 4.05
CA PRO A 157 -0.76 12.49 3.04
C PRO A 157 -0.78 11.74 1.72
#